data_cb16eaf115cb67ef1956d95e611361c0
#
_entry.id   cb16eaf115cb67ef1956d95e611361c0
#
_cell.length_a   1.000
_cell.length_b   1.000
_cell.length_c   1.000
_cell.angle_alpha   90.00
_cell.angle_beta   90.00
_cell.angle_gamma   90.00
#
_symmetry.space_group_name_H-M   'P 1'
#
loop_
_entity.id
_entity.type
_entity.pdbx_description
1 polymer ?
#
loop_
_entity_poly.entity_id
_entity_poly.type
_entity_poly.pdbx_seq_one_letter_code
_entity_poly.pdbx_strand_id
1 'polypeptide(L)'
;MGEPFETPGTPDPNLHIYIDADACPVKPEVFRVAARHRLKVTLVAGAWMRVPSDPNIALVVVEQGFDAADDWIASHVERDDIVVTADIPLASRCLERGARAIGTTGRPFTEDNIGDAMATRTLLADLRGAGEQTRGPAPFDPRDRSRFLQALENAVQASLRGDRSR
;
A
#
# COMPACT_ATOMS: atom_id res chain seq x y z
N MET A 1 6.98 33.02 -20.66
CA MET A 1 7.65 31.73 -20.58
C MET A 1 6.60 30.64 -20.44
N GLY A 2 6.55 29.74 -21.38
CA GLY A 2 5.63 28.63 -21.31
C GLY A 2 6.05 27.69 -20.18
N GLU A 3 5.07 27.15 -19.47
CA GLU A 3 5.31 26.07 -18.53
C GLU A 3 6.03 24.94 -19.26
N PRO A 4 7.03 24.32 -18.65
CA PRO A 4 7.65 23.17 -19.28
C PRO A 4 6.56 22.11 -19.49
N PHE A 5 6.47 21.62 -20.70
CA PHE A 5 5.61 20.48 -20.99
C PHE A 5 5.99 19.35 -20.04
N GLU A 6 5.06 18.96 -19.18
CA GLU A 6 5.23 17.72 -18.47
C GLU A 6 5.26 16.61 -19.51
N THR A 7 6.45 16.11 -19.78
CA THR A 7 6.58 14.92 -20.59
C THR A 7 5.85 13.79 -19.88
N PRO A 8 5.04 13.01 -20.60
CA PRO A 8 4.46 11.80 -20.01
C PRO A 8 5.58 10.99 -19.38
N GLY A 9 5.46 10.74 -18.07
CA GLY A 9 6.49 10.02 -17.31
C GLY A 9 7.45 10.89 -16.52
N THR A 10 7.22 12.20 -16.42
CA THR A 10 7.95 13.01 -15.44
C THR A 10 7.46 12.62 -14.05
N PRO A 11 8.36 12.20 -13.15
CA PRO A 11 7.92 11.79 -11.83
C PRO A 11 7.37 12.99 -11.05
N ASP A 12 6.27 12.78 -10.34
CA ASP A 12 5.90 13.71 -9.29
C ASP A 12 6.92 13.51 -8.16
N PRO A 13 7.77 14.50 -7.87
CA PRO A 13 8.83 14.33 -6.87
C PRO A 13 8.28 14.07 -5.47
N ASN A 14 7.00 14.31 -5.25
CA ASN A 14 6.35 14.17 -3.96
C ASN A 14 5.55 12.88 -3.83
N LEU A 15 5.26 12.18 -4.92
CA LEU A 15 4.46 10.96 -4.86
C LEU A 15 5.33 9.77 -4.48
N HIS A 16 4.93 9.06 -3.43
CA HIS A 16 5.68 7.97 -2.84
C HIS A 16 4.78 6.76 -2.62
N ILE A 17 5.32 5.58 -2.88
CA ILE A 17 4.63 4.32 -2.59
C ILE A 17 5.31 3.68 -1.39
N TYR A 18 4.53 3.35 -0.36
CA TYR A 18 4.99 2.63 0.82
C TYR A 18 4.43 1.21 0.77
N ILE A 19 5.28 0.25 1.06
CA ILE A 19 4.88 -1.16 1.15
C ILE A 19 5.06 -1.63 2.58
N ASP A 20 3.99 -2.15 3.17
CA ASP A 20 4.05 -2.95 4.38
C ASP A 20 4.61 -4.31 3.96
N ALA A 21 5.93 -4.48 4.09
CA ALA A 21 6.67 -5.48 3.33
C ALA A 21 6.62 -6.88 3.92
N ASP A 22 6.32 -7.03 5.20
CA ASP A 22 6.18 -8.34 5.81
C ASP A 22 4.90 -9.00 5.27
N ALA A 23 5.03 -10.10 4.59
CA ALA A 23 3.91 -10.82 3.97
C ALA A 23 3.24 -10.08 2.78
N CYS A 24 3.99 -9.34 1.98
CA CYS A 24 3.47 -8.73 0.76
C CYS A 24 3.87 -9.57 -0.47
N PRO A 25 2.92 -10.23 -1.15
CA PRO A 25 3.24 -11.07 -2.31
C PRO A 25 3.34 -10.30 -3.62
N VAL A 26 3.04 -9.00 -3.63
CA VAL A 26 2.94 -8.19 -4.85
C VAL A 26 4.07 -7.16 -4.99
N LYS A 27 5.20 -7.38 -4.31
CA LYS A 27 6.35 -6.48 -4.44
C LYS A 27 6.83 -6.30 -5.88
N PRO A 28 6.98 -7.38 -6.70
CA PRO A 28 7.42 -7.20 -8.08
C PRO A 28 6.47 -6.33 -8.91
N GLU A 29 5.17 -6.45 -8.66
CA GLU A 29 4.17 -5.65 -9.34
C GLU A 29 4.28 -4.18 -8.97
N VAL A 30 4.54 -3.88 -7.69
CA VAL A 30 4.77 -2.50 -7.24
C VAL A 30 6.00 -1.91 -7.93
N PHE A 31 7.10 -2.67 -7.96
CA PHE A 31 8.33 -2.20 -8.59
C PHE A 31 8.12 -1.90 -10.09
N ARG A 32 7.35 -2.73 -10.77
CA ARG A 32 7.04 -2.53 -12.18
C ARG A 32 6.28 -1.24 -12.44
N VAL A 33 5.23 -1.00 -11.68
CA VAL A 33 4.41 0.21 -11.82
C VAL A 33 5.21 1.45 -11.43
N ALA A 34 5.95 1.36 -10.33
CA ALA A 34 6.78 2.47 -9.85
C ALA A 34 7.85 2.84 -10.89
N ALA A 35 8.50 1.86 -11.50
CA ALA A 35 9.51 2.10 -12.53
C ALA A 35 8.91 2.80 -13.75
N ARG A 36 7.71 2.39 -14.16
CA ARG A 36 7.00 3.00 -15.29
C ARG A 36 6.74 4.49 -15.07
N HIS A 37 6.40 4.86 -13.87
CA HIS A 37 6.07 6.24 -13.50
C HIS A 37 7.22 6.97 -12.78
N ARG A 38 8.37 6.32 -12.63
CA ARG A 38 9.55 6.86 -11.95
C ARG A 38 9.26 7.32 -10.51
N LEU A 39 8.48 6.54 -9.79
CA LEU A 39 8.09 6.84 -8.42
C LEU A 39 9.06 6.20 -7.43
N LYS A 40 9.19 6.83 -6.28
CA LYS A 40 9.95 6.26 -5.18
C LYS A 40 9.11 5.23 -4.43
N VAL A 41 9.77 4.17 -4.01
CA VAL A 41 9.15 3.09 -3.22
C VAL A 41 9.97 2.90 -1.95
N THR A 42 9.28 2.87 -0.83
CA THR A 42 9.89 2.50 0.46
C THR A 42 9.20 1.26 0.99
N LEU A 43 9.99 0.20 1.17
CA LEU A 43 9.53 -1.00 1.87
C LEU A 43 9.83 -0.84 3.34
N VAL A 44 8.86 -1.13 4.18
CA VAL A 44 9.01 -1.09 5.64
C VAL A 44 8.80 -2.48 6.19
N ALA A 45 9.80 -3.01 6.88
CA ALA A 45 9.80 -4.41 7.34
C ALA A 45 10.40 -4.52 8.73
N GLY A 46 10.02 -5.60 9.43
CA GLY A 46 10.58 -5.92 10.74
C GLY A 46 11.94 -6.62 10.68
N ALA A 47 12.37 -7.03 9.48
CA ALA A 47 13.65 -7.69 9.27
C ALA A 47 14.21 -7.33 7.90
N TRP A 48 15.53 -7.40 7.79
CA TRP A 48 16.18 -7.15 6.50
C TRP A 48 15.68 -8.14 5.44
N MET A 49 15.48 -7.64 4.23
CA MET A 49 15.17 -8.45 3.07
C MET A 49 15.89 -7.89 1.86
N ARG A 50 16.10 -8.74 0.87
CA ARG A 50 16.72 -8.30 -0.38
C ARG A 50 15.74 -7.46 -1.18
N VAL A 51 16.20 -6.29 -1.62
CA VAL A 51 15.43 -5.40 -2.49
C VAL A 51 16.24 -5.09 -3.74
N PRO A 52 15.59 -4.72 -4.86
CA PRO A 52 16.33 -4.33 -6.06
C PRO A 52 17.31 -3.19 -5.80
N SER A 53 18.44 -3.24 -6.46
CA SER A 53 19.44 -2.17 -6.40
C SER A 53 19.00 -1.03 -7.34
N ASP A 54 18.21 -0.14 -6.81
CA ASP A 54 17.62 0.97 -7.55
C ASP A 54 17.59 2.20 -6.63
N PRO A 55 18.08 3.38 -7.08
CA PRO A 55 18.08 4.56 -6.22
C PRO A 55 16.68 5.02 -5.79
N ASN A 56 15.64 4.58 -6.49
CA ASN A 56 14.25 4.92 -6.15
C ASN A 56 13.60 3.91 -5.20
N ILE A 57 14.30 2.84 -4.84
CA ILE A 57 13.77 1.79 -3.95
C ILE A 57 14.60 1.77 -2.68
N ALA A 58 13.94 1.95 -1.53
CA ALA A 58 14.59 1.93 -0.23
C ALA A 58 13.93 0.90 0.67
N LEU A 59 14.72 0.29 1.54
CA LEU A 59 14.23 -0.59 2.60
C LEU A 59 14.45 0.11 3.95
N VAL A 60 13.40 0.20 4.73
CA VAL A 60 13.46 0.64 6.11
C VAL A 60 13.19 -0.57 7.01
N VAL A 61 14.18 -0.92 7.82
CA VAL A 61 14.01 -1.99 8.81
C VAL A 61 13.70 -1.35 10.14
N VAL A 62 12.52 -1.66 10.68
CA VAL A 62 12.09 -1.14 11.97
C VAL A 62 12.42 -2.16 13.05
N GLU A 63 12.59 -1.68 14.29
CA GLU A 63 12.83 -2.57 15.42
C GLU A 63 11.63 -3.50 15.60
N GLN A 64 11.91 -4.74 16.01
CA GLN A 64 10.86 -5.70 16.29
C GLN A 64 9.98 -5.19 17.43
N GLY A 65 8.73 -5.00 17.10
CA GLY A 65 7.74 -4.56 18.05
C GLY A 65 6.38 -4.66 17.40
N PHE A 66 5.36 -4.82 18.21
CA PHE A 66 4.00 -4.85 17.71
C PHE A 66 3.70 -3.49 17.05
N ASP A 67 3.22 -3.52 15.83
CA ASP A 67 2.86 -2.33 15.05
C ASP A 67 4.01 -1.36 14.70
N ALA A 68 5.28 -1.77 14.84
CA ALA A 68 6.39 -0.86 14.55
C ALA A 68 6.41 -0.41 13.09
N ALA A 69 6.17 -1.32 12.14
CA ALA A 69 6.09 -0.97 10.72
C ALA A 69 4.86 -0.09 10.44
N ASP A 70 3.73 -0.41 11.04
CA ASP A 70 2.50 0.36 10.88
C ASP A 70 2.67 1.80 11.38
N ASP A 71 3.27 1.95 12.56
CA ASP A 71 3.51 3.28 13.13
C ASP A 71 4.46 4.09 12.25
N TRP A 72 5.50 3.44 11.73
CA TRP A 72 6.44 4.12 10.84
C TRP A 72 5.73 4.63 9.58
N ILE A 73 4.99 3.77 8.91
CA ILE A 73 4.27 4.14 7.68
C ILE A 73 3.25 5.24 7.97
N ALA A 74 2.42 5.07 8.99
CA ALA A 74 1.38 6.04 9.32
C ALA A 74 1.95 7.42 9.67
N SER A 75 3.16 7.47 10.23
CA SER A 75 3.80 8.75 10.59
C SER A 75 4.52 9.42 9.42
N HIS A 76 4.79 8.71 8.34
CA HIS A 76 5.56 9.22 7.20
C HIS A 76 4.72 9.51 5.97
N VAL A 77 3.57 8.85 5.80
CA VAL A 77 2.74 9.07 4.61
C VAL A 77 2.23 10.50 4.56
N GLU A 78 2.19 11.01 3.36
CA GLU A 78 1.66 12.33 3.07
C GLU A 78 0.45 12.19 2.13
N ARG A 79 -0.22 13.30 1.92
CA ARG A 79 -1.39 13.33 1.05
C ARG A 79 -1.06 12.81 -0.35
N ASP A 80 -1.95 11.99 -0.89
CA ASP A 80 -1.86 11.35 -2.19
C ASP A 80 -0.79 10.27 -2.31
N ASP A 81 0.01 10.02 -1.26
CA ASP A 81 0.89 8.86 -1.24
C ASP A 81 0.07 7.58 -1.30
N ILE A 82 0.71 6.50 -1.73
CA ILE A 82 0.04 5.20 -1.89
C ILE A 82 0.66 4.21 -0.91
N VAL A 83 -0.20 3.50 -0.17
CA VAL A 83 0.23 2.47 0.77
C VAL A 83 -0.32 1.12 0.32
N VAL A 84 0.54 0.13 0.22
CA VAL A 84 0.17 -1.25 -0.10
C VAL A 84 0.24 -2.07 1.17
N THR A 85 -0.89 -2.53 1.65
CA THR A 85 -0.99 -3.29 2.89
C THR A 85 -2.24 -4.14 2.94
N ALA A 86 -2.15 -5.28 3.61
CA ALA A 86 -3.31 -6.09 3.98
C ALA A 86 -3.82 -5.75 5.38
N ASP A 87 -3.12 -4.88 6.10
CA ASP A 87 -3.47 -4.49 7.47
C ASP A 87 -4.54 -3.39 7.43
N ILE A 88 -5.75 -3.72 7.82
CA ILE A 88 -6.88 -2.80 7.74
C ILE A 88 -6.75 -1.60 8.68
N PRO A 89 -6.32 -1.77 9.95
CA PRO A 89 -6.05 -0.61 10.80
C PRO A 89 -5.01 0.35 10.23
N LEU A 90 -3.94 -0.17 9.62
CA LEU A 90 -2.95 0.69 8.96
C LEU A 90 -3.57 1.45 7.79
N ALA A 91 -4.34 0.76 6.95
CA ALA A 91 -5.03 1.41 5.83
C ALA A 91 -5.91 2.56 6.31
N SER A 92 -6.66 2.34 7.40
CA SER A 92 -7.50 3.37 8.00
C SER A 92 -6.69 4.60 8.43
N ARG A 93 -5.57 4.37 9.12
CA ARG A 93 -4.69 5.45 9.57
C ARG A 93 -4.13 6.27 8.38
N CYS A 94 -3.77 5.58 7.31
CA CYS A 94 -3.25 6.24 6.12
C CYS A 94 -4.32 7.07 5.41
N LEU A 95 -5.54 6.55 5.32
CA LEU A 95 -6.66 7.30 4.74
C LEU A 95 -6.94 8.58 5.51
N GLU A 96 -6.83 8.56 6.83
CA GLU A 96 -7.02 9.74 7.67
C GLU A 96 -6.01 10.85 7.35
N ARG A 97 -4.84 10.47 6.86
CA ARG A 97 -3.80 11.43 6.47
C ARG A 97 -3.90 11.87 5.00
N GLY A 98 -4.92 11.41 4.29
CA GLY A 98 -5.12 11.75 2.89
C GLY A 98 -4.37 10.88 1.91
N ALA A 99 -3.71 9.81 2.37
CA ALA A 99 -3.06 8.85 1.51
C ALA A 99 -4.07 7.85 0.94
N ARG A 100 -3.67 7.15 -0.11
CA ARG A 100 -4.46 6.06 -0.71
C ARG A 100 -3.93 4.74 -0.18
N ALA A 101 -4.82 3.79 0.04
CA ALA A 101 -4.43 2.47 0.53
C ALA A 101 -5.03 1.40 -0.36
N ILE A 102 -4.23 0.39 -0.71
CA ILE A 102 -4.63 -0.72 -1.57
C ILE A 102 -4.22 -2.03 -0.91
N GLY A 103 -5.16 -2.97 -0.85
CA GLY A 103 -4.88 -4.33 -0.40
C GLY A 103 -4.10 -5.11 -1.45
N THR A 104 -3.44 -6.17 -1.02
CA THR A 104 -2.57 -6.98 -1.88
C THR A 104 -3.32 -7.77 -2.96
N THR A 105 -4.63 -7.88 -2.85
CA THR A 105 -5.48 -8.51 -3.88
C THR A 105 -6.12 -7.48 -4.82
N GLY A 106 -5.73 -6.22 -4.73
CA GLY A 106 -6.22 -5.16 -5.61
C GLY A 106 -7.46 -4.45 -5.11
N ARG A 107 -7.83 -4.63 -3.86
CA ARG A 107 -8.96 -3.94 -3.29
C ARG A 107 -8.54 -2.57 -2.75
N PRO A 108 -9.04 -1.46 -3.34
CA PRO A 108 -8.78 -0.14 -2.76
C PRO A 108 -9.56 0.02 -1.46
N PHE A 109 -8.91 0.59 -0.46
CA PHE A 109 -9.59 0.99 0.76
C PHE A 109 -10.05 2.44 0.60
N THR A 110 -11.30 2.70 0.98
CA THR A 110 -11.90 4.03 0.93
C THR A 110 -12.56 4.33 2.27
N GLU A 111 -12.87 5.59 2.50
CA GLU A 111 -13.61 5.96 3.70
C GLU A 111 -14.95 5.23 3.79
N ASP A 112 -15.58 4.96 2.63
CA ASP A 112 -16.86 4.27 2.58
C ASP A 112 -16.77 2.79 2.97
N ASN A 113 -15.68 2.10 2.60
CA ASN A 113 -15.58 0.65 2.84
C ASN A 113 -14.73 0.28 4.04
N ILE A 114 -13.94 1.21 4.59
CA ILE A 114 -12.99 0.89 5.65
C ILE A 114 -13.69 0.50 6.96
N GLY A 115 -14.84 1.07 7.24
CA GLY A 115 -15.62 0.72 8.42
C GLY A 115 -16.10 -0.71 8.39
N ASP A 116 -16.61 -1.19 7.27
CA ASP A 116 -17.05 -2.57 7.09
C ASP A 116 -15.86 -3.53 7.19
N ALA A 117 -14.74 -3.18 6.60
CA ALA A 117 -13.53 -3.99 6.68
C ALA A 117 -13.02 -4.11 8.12
N MET A 118 -13.05 -3.03 8.89
CA MET A 118 -12.68 -3.03 10.29
C MET A 118 -13.61 -3.91 11.13
N ALA A 119 -14.91 -3.79 10.89
CA ALA A 119 -15.91 -4.60 11.60
C ALA A 119 -15.75 -6.08 11.31
N THR A 120 -15.54 -6.45 10.05
CA THR A 120 -15.30 -7.84 9.65
C THR A 120 -14.04 -8.40 10.30
N ARG A 121 -12.95 -7.63 10.35
CA ARG A 121 -11.71 -8.03 10.99
C ARG A 121 -11.92 -8.30 12.48
N THR A 122 -12.63 -7.42 13.17
CA THR A 122 -12.93 -7.56 14.59
C THR A 122 -13.75 -8.82 14.86
N LEU A 123 -14.78 -9.06 14.04
CA LEU A 123 -15.60 -10.26 14.16
C LEU A 123 -14.78 -11.54 13.99
N LEU A 124 -13.92 -11.60 12.97
CA LEU A 124 -13.06 -12.76 12.74
C LEU A 124 -12.08 -12.98 13.89
N ALA A 125 -11.55 -11.92 14.47
CA ALA A 125 -10.67 -12.01 15.62
C ALA A 125 -11.42 -12.57 16.85
N ASP A 126 -12.64 -12.11 17.10
CA ASP A 126 -13.49 -12.61 18.18
C ASP A 126 -13.82 -14.09 17.99
N LEU A 127 -14.15 -14.50 16.78
CA LEU A 127 -14.42 -15.91 16.45
C LEU A 127 -13.19 -16.79 16.71
N ARG A 128 -12.00 -16.34 16.32
CA ARG A 128 -10.76 -17.06 16.59
C ARG A 128 -10.47 -17.15 18.08
N GLY A 129 -10.73 -16.06 18.81
CA GLY A 129 -10.59 -16.04 20.28
C GLY A 129 -11.54 -16.97 20.98
N ALA A 130 -12.71 -17.26 20.40
CA ALA A 130 -13.67 -18.22 20.93
C ALA A 130 -13.35 -19.68 20.58
N GLY A 131 -12.22 -19.94 19.91
CA GLY A 131 -11.80 -21.29 19.55
C GLY A 131 -12.39 -21.82 18.26
N GLU A 132 -13.12 -21.03 17.53
CA GLU A 132 -13.62 -21.44 16.23
C GLU A 132 -12.50 -21.40 15.18
N GLN A 133 -12.40 -22.47 14.40
CA GLN A 133 -11.43 -22.51 13.31
C GLN A 133 -12.01 -21.78 12.10
N THR A 134 -11.55 -20.56 11.90
CA THR A 134 -11.81 -19.86 10.66
C THR A 134 -10.72 -20.24 9.64
N ARG A 135 -11.11 -20.48 8.40
CA ARG A 135 -10.13 -20.65 7.35
C ARG A 135 -9.32 -19.37 7.23
N GLY A 136 -8.00 -19.49 7.10
CA GLY A 136 -7.15 -18.37 6.76
C GLY A 136 -7.56 -17.76 5.42
N PRO A 137 -6.96 -16.63 5.03
CA PRO A 137 -7.25 -16.01 3.75
C PRO A 137 -7.01 -17.00 2.62
N ALA A 138 -7.80 -16.88 1.56
CA ALA A 138 -7.64 -17.72 0.38
C ALA A 138 -6.21 -17.58 -0.17
N PRO A 139 -5.62 -18.66 -0.71
CA PRO A 139 -4.31 -18.57 -1.34
C PRO A 139 -4.30 -17.49 -2.42
N PHE A 140 -3.18 -16.78 -2.50
CA PHE A 140 -2.97 -15.75 -3.50
C PHE A 140 -2.94 -16.36 -4.90
N ASP A 141 -3.76 -15.83 -5.81
CA ASP A 141 -3.99 -16.42 -7.11
C ASP A 141 -3.52 -15.44 -8.22
N PRO A 142 -3.20 -15.93 -9.44
CA PRO A 142 -2.77 -15.05 -10.53
C PRO A 142 -3.75 -13.93 -10.89
N ARG A 143 -5.05 -14.15 -10.69
CA ARG A 143 -6.05 -13.10 -10.90
C ARG A 143 -5.91 -11.97 -9.92
N ASP A 144 -5.47 -12.28 -8.70
CA ASP A 144 -5.20 -11.26 -7.68
C ASP A 144 -4.04 -10.35 -8.12
N ARG A 145 -3.01 -10.92 -8.76
CA ARG A 145 -1.91 -10.11 -9.30
C ARG A 145 -2.38 -9.13 -10.36
N SER A 146 -3.23 -9.60 -11.28
CA SER A 146 -3.77 -8.75 -12.34
C SER A 146 -4.67 -7.65 -11.77
N ARG A 147 -5.52 -7.97 -10.81
CA ARG A 147 -6.35 -6.99 -10.13
C ARG A 147 -5.51 -5.97 -9.39
N PHE A 148 -4.47 -6.44 -8.72
CA PHE A 148 -3.56 -5.55 -8.00
C PHE A 148 -2.85 -4.59 -8.94
N LEU A 149 -2.29 -5.08 -10.05
CA LEU A 149 -1.64 -4.25 -11.04
C LEU A 149 -2.58 -3.15 -11.56
N GLN A 150 -3.81 -3.51 -11.88
CA GLN A 150 -4.78 -2.55 -12.37
C GLN A 150 -5.15 -1.53 -11.29
N ALA A 151 -5.37 -2.00 -10.07
CA ALA A 151 -5.73 -1.12 -8.95
C ALA A 151 -4.60 -0.15 -8.63
N LEU A 152 -3.36 -0.63 -8.62
CA LEU A 152 -2.21 0.23 -8.35
C LEU A 152 -2.03 1.26 -9.46
N GLU A 153 -2.15 0.86 -10.73
CA GLU A 153 -2.07 1.80 -11.85
C GLU A 153 -3.15 2.87 -11.75
N ASN A 154 -4.37 2.48 -11.43
CA ASN A 154 -5.47 3.42 -11.24
C ASN A 154 -5.18 4.41 -10.09
N ALA A 155 -4.64 3.91 -8.99
CA ALA A 155 -4.29 4.75 -7.84
C ALA A 155 -3.17 5.74 -8.19
N VAL A 156 -2.16 5.29 -8.92
CA VAL A 156 -1.07 6.16 -9.37
C VAL A 156 -1.61 7.26 -10.28
N GLN A 157 -2.45 6.91 -11.25
CA GLN A 157 -3.06 7.89 -12.15
C GLN A 157 -3.90 8.91 -11.36
N ALA A 158 -4.69 8.45 -10.40
CA ALA A 158 -5.50 9.34 -9.58
C ALA A 158 -4.63 10.27 -8.72
N SER A 159 -3.55 9.76 -8.14
CA SER A 159 -2.62 10.56 -7.34
C SER A 159 -1.91 11.60 -8.19
N LEU A 160 -1.50 11.23 -9.40
CA LEU A 160 -0.83 12.17 -10.32
C LEU A 160 -1.76 13.30 -10.77
N ARG A 161 -3.07 13.02 -10.87
CA ARG A 161 -4.06 14.07 -11.17
C ARG A 161 -4.46 14.88 -9.93
N GLY A 162 -4.09 14.42 -8.74
CA GLY A 162 -4.56 15.00 -7.50
C GLY A 162 -6.03 14.70 -7.19
N ASP A 163 -6.58 13.64 -7.80
CA ASP A 163 -7.97 13.24 -7.57
C ASP A 163 -8.13 12.71 -6.16
N ARG A 164 -9.14 13.20 -5.44
CA ARG A 164 -9.43 12.72 -4.11
C ARG A 164 -10.29 11.47 -4.16
N SER A 165 -9.90 10.49 -3.39
CA SER A 165 -10.73 9.32 -3.14
C SER A 165 -11.97 9.76 -2.37
N ARG A 166 -13.11 9.43 -2.88
CA ARG A 166 -14.39 9.63 -2.20
C ARG A 166 -14.93 8.30 -1.72
#